data_9714b925b21c6b3577e9c466862c89ea
#
_entry.id   9714b925b21c6b3577e9c466862c89ea
#
_cell.length_a   1.000
_cell.length_b   1.000
_cell.length_c   1.000
_cell.angle_alpha   90.00
_cell.angle_beta   90.00
_cell.angle_gamma   90.00
#
_symmetry.space_group_name_H-M   'P 1'
#
loop_
_entity.id
_entity.type
_entity.pdbx_description
1 polymer ?
#
loop_
_entity_poly.entity_id
_entity_poly.type
_entity_poly.pdbx_seq_one_letter_code
_entity_poly.pdbx_strand_id
1 'polypeptide(L)'
;MPVDLREYRLVYIGPAEGQTAVGDYAENFVNTVRPLFGEVVQRRTLGPGAETVAQVRGHRRAVADLIAGGQPGRVLVHAELAAGAVSAFWSIAGLRGVPVTATVHDPPQGIWWPARTRFVAQHRLVMHGLHYPLRPLSRRIEGVVNGDRTMIALSQIGADSIKAVYPRSTVAAVPHIISERPRLRPLTERPKAVGFFGHVYRGKGFEQIARIRRELPDDVVIRVAGRGTEALTGGPGVEIVGPVDGAAEDAFFDSVRAVVIPYGKRHFYAETYPASGSVAHSMAYRTPVVCTDYGALAELDERTGALVVRIGDQNAEQVASSLAKAIVSLVDDDQRLAEFGRHVEAYREACSGPRTAEAFGRVWTEMLTRTAVSV
;
A
#
# COMPACT_ATOMS: atom_id res chain seq x y z
N MET A 1 8.57 33.92 1.29
CA MET A 1 7.16 33.77 0.86
C MET A 1 6.80 32.31 0.95
N PRO A 2 5.55 31.94 1.27
CA PRO A 2 5.15 30.54 1.24
C PRO A 2 5.32 29.99 -0.20
N VAL A 3 5.76 28.76 -0.31
CA VAL A 3 5.92 28.07 -1.60
C VAL A 3 4.54 27.74 -2.17
N ASP A 4 4.23 28.20 -3.38
CA ASP A 4 3.02 27.82 -4.11
C ASP A 4 3.38 26.67 -5.08
N LEU A 5 2.83 25.48 -4.82
CA LEU A 5 3.07 24.31 -5.66
C LEU A 5 2.48 24.46 -7.08
N ARG A 6 1.54 25.39 -7.32
CA ARG A 6 1.00 25.68 -8.64
C ARG A 6 2.03 26.26 -9.60
N GLU A 7 3.13 26.80 -9.07
CA GLU A 7 4.26 27.25 -9.86
C GLU A 7 5.23 26.13 -10.24
N TYR A 8 4.97 24.91 -9.77
CA TYR A 8 5.85 23.76 -9.98
C TYR A 8 5.26 22.76 -10.97
N ARG A 9 6.18 22.12 -11.72
CA ARG A 9 5.91 20.88 -12.46
C ARG A 9 6.23 19.70 -11.54
N LEU A 10 5.27 18.77 -11.40
CA LEU A 10 5.51 17.46 -10.79
C LEU A 10 5.92 16.45 -11.87
N VAL A 11 7.12 15.90 -11.79
CA VAL A 11 7.56 14.73 -12.55
C VAL A 11 7.28 13.49 -11.71
N TYR A 12 6.24 12.75 -12.06
CA TYR A 12 5.79 11.57 -11.35
C TYR A 12 6.30 10.29 -11.99
N ILE A 13 6.82 9.35 -11.17
CA ILE A 13 7.39 8.07 -11.62
C ILE A 13 6.72 6.95 -10.83
N GLY A 14 5.99 6.07 -11.50
CA GLY A 14 5.32 4.94 -10.86
C GLY A 14 4.95 3.85 -11.84
N PRO A 15 4.55 2.66 -11.36
CA PRO A 15 4.10 1.60 -12.24
C PRO A 15 2.82 1.99 -12.99
N ALA A 16 2.61 1.40 -14.15
CA ALA A 16 1.37 1.56 -14.90
C ALA A 16 0.22 0.86 -14.18
N GLU A 17 -1.00 1.38 -14.39
CA GLU A 17 -2.24 0.79 -13.90
C GLU A 17 -2.37 -0.68 -14.32
N GLY A 18 -2.99 -1.51 -13.49
CA GLY A 18 -3.20 -2.93 -13.75
C GLY A 18 -1.94 -3.82 -13.67
N GLN A 19 -0.73 -3.23 -13.57
CA GLN A 19 0.50 -4.00 -13.43
C GLN A 19 0.73 -4.52 -12.02
N THR A 20 0.36 -3.73 -11.02
CA THR A 20 0.51 -4.04 -9.60
C THR A 20 -0.50 -3.23 -8.77
N ALA A 21 -0.74 -3.62 -7.53
CA ALA A 21 -1.52 -2.79 -6.60
C ALA A 21 -0.94 -1.37 -6.39
N VAL A 22 0.37 -1.20 -6.57
CA VAL A 22 1.02 0.12 -6.54
C VAL A 22 0.69 0.91 -7.81
N GLY A 23 0.49 0.25 -8.95
CA GLY A 23 0.04 0.91 -10.19
C GLY A 23 -1.39 1.46 -10.06
N ASP A 24 -2.27 0.70 -9.45
CA ASP A 24 -3.65 1.13 -9.18
C ASP A 24 -3.69 2.28 -8.15
N TYR A 25 -2.86 2.22 -7.12
CA TYR A 25 -2.62 3.35 -6.20
C TYR A 25 -2.08 4.57 -6.93
N ALA A 26 -1.09 4.39 -7.82
CA ALA A 26 -0.42 5.45 -8.54
C ALA A 26 -1.38 6.29 -9.41
N GLU A 27 -2.42 5.67 -9.98
CA GLU A 27 -3.44 6.40 -10.75
C GLU A 27 -4.29 7.27 -9.82
N ASN A 28 -4.80 6.70 -8.73
CA ASN A 28 -5.54 7.45 -7.72
C ASN A 28 -4.71 8.61 -7.13
N PHE A 29 -3.43 8.35 -6.85
CA PHE A 29 -2.51 9.35 -6.32
C PHE A 29 -2.36 10.53 -7.27
N VAL A 30 -2.03 10.28 -8.53
CA VAL A 30 -1.84 11.36 -9.52
C VAL A 30 -3.10 12.20 -9.68
N ASN A 31 -4.27 11.56 -9.76
CA ASN A 31 -5.55 12.27 -9.87
C ASN A 31 -5.82 13.14 -8.63
N THR A 32 -5.45 12.64 -7.45
CA THR A 32 -5.61 13.32 -6.16
C THR A 32 -4.70 14.55 -6.03
N VAL A 33 -3.42 14.46 -6.44
CA VAL A 33 -2.45 15.56 -6.24
C VAL A 33 -2.36 16.52 -7.42
N ARG A 34 -2.88 16.16 -8.59
CA ARG A 34 -2.85 16.99 -9.80
C ARG A 34 -3.30 18.46 -9.57
N PRO A 35 -4.38 18.74 -8.81
CA PRO A 35 -4.85 20.11 -8.58
C PRO A 35 -3.86 20.99 -7.79
N LEU A 36 -2.87 20.38 -7.13
CA LEU A 36 -1.85 21.13 -6.37
C LEU A 36 -0.79 21.76 -7.27
N PHE A 37 -0.57 21.24 -8.48
CA PHE A 37 0.53 21.62 -9.37
C PHE A 37 0.04 22.34 -10.62
N GLY A 38 0.90 23.21 -11.18
CA GLY A 38 0.65 23.82 -12.48
C GLY A 38 0.69 22.81 -13.62
N GLU A 39 1.56 21.80 -13.48
CA GLU A 39 1.68 20.72 -14.46
C GLU A 39 2.08 19.40 -13.77
N VAL A 40 1.48 18.29 -14.22
CA VAL A 40 1.88 16.94 -13.79
C VAL A 40 2.21 16.09 -15.01
N VAL A 41 3.48 15.76 -15.16
CA VAL A 41 3.99 14.87 -16.21
C VAL A 41 4.37 13.52 -15.60
N GLN A 42 4.14 12.44 -16.35
CA GLN A 42 4.23 11.10 -15.78
C GLN A 42 5.20 10.23 -16.57
N ARG A 43 5.98 9.42 -15.86
CA ARG A 43 6.71 8.29 -16.42
C ARG A 43 6.22 7.00 -15.80
N ARG A 44 5.47 6.23 -16.57
CA ARG A 44 4.96 4.91 -16.15
C ARG A 44 5.98 3.82 -16.43
N THR A 45 6.16 2.92 -15.44
CA THR A 45 7.09 1.80 -15.48
C THR A 45 6.32 0.47 -15.52
N LEU A 46 7.00 -0.62 -15.87
CA LEU A 46 6.42 -1.95 -15.81
C LEU A 46 6.45 -2.51 -14.38
N GLY A 47 5.79 -3.66 -14.19
CA GLY A 47 5.79 -4.37 -12.92
C GLY A 47 7.16 -4.96 -12.52
N PRO A 48 7.30 -5.44 -11.28
CA PRO A 48 8.55 -5.96 -10.74
C PRO A 48 9.16 -7.10 -11.59
N GLY A 49 10.42 -6.93 -12.00
CA GLY A 49 11.12 -7.93 -12.80
C GLY A 49 10.66 -8.06 -14.25
N ALA A 50 9.83 -7.14 -14.75
CA ALA A 50 9.36 -7.15 -16.14
C ALA A 50 10.30 -6.39 -17.09
N GLU A 51 11.22 -5.56 -16.58
CA GLU A 51 12.04 -4.64 -17.37
C GLU A 51 13.45 -5.15 -17.60
N THR A 52 13.96 -4.88 -18.80
CA THR A 52 15.37 -5.10 -19.16
C THR A 52 16.25 -3.94 -18.67
N VAL A 53 17.56 -4.14 -18.61
CA VAL A 53 18.54 -3.07 -18.30
C VAL A 53 18.41 -1.89 -19.27
N ALA A 54 18.18 -2.15 -20.55
CA ALA A 54 17.98 -1.10 -21.56
C ALA A 54 16.74 -0.25 -21.27
N GLN A 55 15.62 -0.89 -20.88
CA GLN A 55 14.40 -0.20 -20.47
C GLN A 55 14.60 0.64 -19.22
N VAL A 56 15.28 0.11 -18.19
CA VAL A 56 15.64 0.88 -16.97
C VAL A 56 16.44 2.13 -17.33
N ARG A 57 17.44 2.02 -18.22
CA ARG A 57 18.22 3.16 -18.71
C ARG A 57 17.36 4.13 -19.52
N GLY A 58 16.42 3.62 -20.32
CA GLY A 58 15.45 4.42 -21.07
C GLY A 58 14.53 5.24 -20.16
N HIS A 59 14.03 4.65 -19.07
CA HIS A 59 13.25 5.36 -18.06
C HIS A 59 14.04 6.50 -17.43
N ARG A 60 15.29 6.25 -17.04
CA ARG A 60 16.17 7.26 -16.45
C ARG A 60 16.38 8.45 -17.39
N ARG A 61 16.63 8.21 -18.69
CA ARG A 61 16.78 9.28 -19.70
C ARG A 61 15.48 10.08 -19.84
N ALA A 62 14.36 9.38 -20.02
CA ALA A 62 13.05 10.03 -20.15
C ALA A 62 12.71 10.91 -18.94
N VAL A 63 13.05 10.48 -17.71
CA VAL A 63 12.88 11.31 -16.50
C VAL A 63 13.77 12.55 -16.56
N ALA A 64 15.02 12.41 -17.00
CA ALA A 64 15.92 13.57 -17.18
C ALA A 64 15.36 14.57 -18.21
N ASP A 65 14.81 14.09 -19.33
CA ASP A 65 14.18 14.90 -20.36
C ASP A 65 12.93 15.62 -19.82
N LEU A 66 12.09 14.94 -19.02
CA LEU A 66 10.92 15.54 -18.37
C LEU A 66 11.32 16.65 -17.38
N ILE A 67 12.42 16.47 -16.65
CA ILE A 67 12.96 17.48 -15.75
C ILE A 67 13.49 18.69 -16.55
N ALA A 68 14.27 18.43 -17.60
CA ALA A 68 14.86 19.48 -18.44
C ALA A 68 13.79 20.31 -19.19
N GLY A 69 12.64 19.70 -19.53
CA GLY A 69 11.51 20.40 -20.13
C GLY A 69 10.72 21.31 -19.17
N GLY A 70 11.04 21.32 -17.87
CA GLY A 70 10.42 22.20 -16.89
C GLY A 70 11.22 23.49 -16.68
N GLN A 71 10.58 24.46 -16.01
CA GLN A 71 11.26 25.70 -15.63
C GLN A 71 12.34 25.41 -14.57
N PRO A 72 13.59 25.86 -14.74
CA PRO A 72 14.65 25.68 -13.75
C PRO A 72 14.22 26.14 -12.35
N GLY A 73 14.47 25.32 -11.34
CA GLY A 73 14.07 25.60 -9.95
C GLY A 73 12.57 25.42 -9.64
N ARG A 74 11.76 25.07 -10.63
CA ARG A 74 10.30 24.85 -10.49
C ARG A 74 9.89 23.43 -10.86
N VAL A 75 10.77 22.46 -10.67
CA VAL A 75 10.48 21.04 -10.89
C VAL A 75 10.64 20.28 -9.58
N LEU A 76 9.65 19.43 -9.27
CA LEU A 76 9.66 18.46 -8.19
C LEU A 76 9.56 17.06 -8.79
N VAL A 77 10.34 16.11 -8.30
CA VAL A 77 10.25 14.69 -8.69
C VAL A 77 9.63 13.88 -7.56
N HIS A 78 8.66 13.04 -7.90
CA HIS A 78 8.08 12.07 -6.97
C HIS A 78 8.09 10.67 -7.56
N ALA A 79 8.57 9.69 -6.82
CA ALA A 79 8.67 8.29 -7.26
C ALA A 79 7.94 7.34 -6.31
N GLU A 80 7.26 6.34 -6.88
CA GLU A 80 6.66 5.23 -6.12
C GLU A 80 7.68 4.09 -6.00
N LEU A 81 8.20 3.88 -4.81
CA LEU A 81 9.17 2.81 -4.51
C LEU A 81 8.46 1.62 -3.88
N ALA A 82 8.52 0.50 -4.57
CA ALA A 82 8.12 -0.80 -4.05
C ALA A 82 9.31 -1.75 -4.13
N ALA A 83 9.27 -2.84 -3.38
CA ALA A 83 10.41 -3.75 -3.24
C ALA A 83 10.98 -4.29 -4.56
N GLY A 84 10.22 -4.26 -5.64
CA GLY A 84 10.64 -4.68 -6.97
C GLY A 84 10.69 -3.59 -8.04
N ALA A 85 10.47 -2.33 -7.71
CA ALA A 85 10.36 -1.20 -8.66
C ALA A 85 11.72 -0.65 -9.10
N VAL A 86 12.53 -1.44 -9.79
CA VAL A 86 13.90 -1.08 -10.19
C VAL A 86 13.96 0.18 -11.05
N SER A 87 13.02 0.39 -11.97
CA SER A 87 13.02 1.55 -12.86
C SER A 87 12.72 2.85 -12.11
N ALA A 88 11.74 2.86 -11.20
CA ALA A 88 11.46 4.03 -10.36
C ALA A 88 12.70 4.39 -9.51
N PHE A 89 13.30 3.39 -8.85
CA PHE A 89 14.49 3.58 -8.03
C PHE A 89 15.68 4.14 -8.82
N TRP A 90 16.03 3.53 -9.97
CA TRP A 90 17.17 3.98 -10.77
C TRP A 90 16.91 5.29 -11.52
N SER A 91 15.65 5.62 -11.80
CA SER A 91 15.30 6.90 -12.44
C SER A 91 15.57 8.10 -11.55
N ILE A 92 15.48 7.93 -10.23
CA ILE A 92 15.80 8.99 -9.28
C ILE A 92 17.26 8.94 -8.81
N ALA A 93 17.98 7.84 -9.03
CA ALA A 93 19.36 7.69 -8.60
C ALA A 93 20.28 8.74 -9.24
N GLY A 94 21.02 9.49 -8.41
CA GLY A 94 21.99 10.50 -8.86
C GLY A 94 21.39 11.79 -9.41
N LEU A 95 20.09 12.00 -9.31
CA LEU A 95 19.50 13.33 -9.58
C LEU A 95 20.04 14.33 -8.56
N ARG A 96 20.52 15.47 -9.04
CA ARG A 96 21.04 16.58 -8.25
C ARG A 96 20.42 17.89 -8.72
N GLY A 97 20.30 18.86 -7.83
CA GLY A 97 19.76 20.19 -8.17
C GLY A 97 18.24 20.19 -8.43
N VAL A 98 17.56 19.08 -8.19
CA VAL A 98 16.10 18.99 -8.25
C VAL A 98 15.59 18.31 -6.98
N PRO A 99 14.56 18.85 -6.31
CA PRO A 99 13.93 18.22 -5.16
C PRO A 99 13.32 16.86 -5.53
N VAL A 100 13.62 15.83 -4.74
CA VAL A 100 13.12 14.47 -4.97
C VAL A 100 12.46 13.95 -3.71
N THR A 101 11.23 13.44 -3.86
CA THR A 101 10.53 12.68 -2.84
C THR A 101 10.21 11.28 -3.33
N ALA A 102 9.98 10.35 -2.43
CA ALA A 102 9.56 9.00 -2.80
C ALA A 102 8.60 8.41 -1.77
N THR A 103 7.48 7.84 -2.24
CA THR A 103 6.64 6.99 -1.42
C THR A 103 7.23 5.58 -1.36
N VAL A 104 7.36 5.02 -0.17
CA VAL A 104 7.86 3.66 0.08
C VAL A 104 6.70 2.75 0.41
N HIS A 105 6.37 1.83 -0.49
CA HIS A 105 5.22 0.93 -0.33
C HIS A 105 5.50 -0.31 0.53
N ASP A 106 6.75 -0.74 0.63
CA ASP A 106 7.16 -1.87 1.48
C ASP A 106 8.20 -1.42 2.53
N PRO A 107 7.89 -0.40 3.39
CA PRO A 107 8.86 0.09 4.36
C PRO A 107 9.38 -1.04 5.26
N PRO A 108 10.64 -0.98 5.71
CA PRO A 108 11.60 0.13 5.50
C PRO A 108 12.31 0.13 4.14
N GLN A 109 11.96 -0.75 3.21
CA GLN A 109 12.71 -1.01 1.98
C GLN A 109 12.10 -0.25 0.79
N GLY A 110 12.82 0.72 0.25
CA GLY A 110 12.47 1.37 -1.02
C GLY A 110 12.67 0.43 -2.21
N ILE A 111 13.68 -0.46 -2.13
CA ILE A 111 13.89 -1.52 -3.09
C ILE A 111 14.51 -2.74 -2.41
N TRP A 112 13.97 -3.95 -2.68
CA TRP A 112 14.57 -5.16 -2.13
C TRP A 112 15.87 -5.55 -2.83
N TRP A 113 15.88 -5.51 -4.16
CA TRP A 113 17.03 -5.83 -4.97
C TRP A 113 17.20 -4.87 -6.14
N PRO A 114 18.19 -3.95 -6.10
CA PRO A 114 18.43 -2.96 -7.15
C PRO A 114 18.74 -3.55 -8.55
N ALA A 115 19.18 -4.81 -8.61
CA ALA A 115 19.49 -5.51 -9.84
C ALA A 115 18.34 -6.35 -10.43
N ARG A 116 17.14 -6.32 -9.84
CA ARG A 116 16.00 -7.18 -10.22
C ARG A 116 15.38 -6.79 -11.56
N THR A 117 16.13 -7.00 -12.64
CA THR A 117 15.66 -6.89 -14.02
C THR A 117 14.99 -8.19 -14.49
N ARG A 118 14.44 -8.20 -15.72
CA ARG A 118 13.80 -9.38 -16.33
C ARG A 118 14.70 -10.62 -16.29
N PHE A 119 15.97 -10.49 -16.66
CA PHE A 119 16.93 -11.58 -16.61
C PHE A 119 17.08 -12.17 -15.20
N VAL A 120 17.23 -11.31 -14.20
CA VAL A 120 17.33 -11.71 -12.80
C VAL A 120 16.06 -12.40 -12.29
N ALA A 121 14.89 -11.89 -12.70
CA ALA A 121 13.61 -12.47 -12.33
C ALA A 121 13.37 -13.86 -12.95
N GLN A 122 13.84 -14.09 -14.18
CA GLN A 122 13.76 -15.38 -14.87
C GLN A 122 14.66 -16.45 -14.22
N HIS A 123 15.83 -16.05 -13.67
CA HIS A 123 16.78 -16.94 -13.01
C HIS A 123 16.64 -16.88 -11.48
N ARG A 124 15.42 -16.85 -10.99
CA ARG A 124 15.05 -16.52 -9.60
C ARG A 124 15.82 -17.32 -8.54
N LEU A 125 15.97 -18.63 -8.69
CA LEU A 125 16.60 -19.49 -7.67
C LEU A 125 18.08 -19.15 -7.48
N VAL A 126 18.86 -19.11 -8.57
CA VAL A 126 20.28 -18.78 -8.53
C VAL A 126 20.50 -17.35 -8.03
N MET A 127 19.71 -16.43 -8.57
CA MET A 127 19.84 -15.01 -8.25
C MET A 127 19.43 -14.67 -6.82
N HIS A 128 18.45 -15.37 -6.23
CA HIS A 128 18.15 -15.24 -4.81
C HIS A 128 19.30 -15.71 -3.93
N GLY A 129 19.92 -16.84 -4.27
CA GLY A 129 21.09 -17.33 -3.57
C GLY A 129 22.25 -16.32 -3.56
N LEU A 130 22.48 -15.64 -4.67
CA LEU A 130 23.48 -14.56 -4.78
C LEU A 130 23.04 -13.28 -4.04
N HIS A 131 21.77 -12.92 -4.08
CA HIS A 131 21.28 -11.70 -3.45
C HIS A 131 21.39 -11.73 -1.91
N TYR A 132 21.16 -12.89 -1.29
CA TYR A 132 21.20 -13.02 0.17
C TYR A 132 22.51 -12.49 0.79
N PRO A 133 23.70 -12.98 0.39
CA PRO A 133 24.96 -12.45 0.91
C PRO A 133 25.23 -11.00 0.48
N LEU A 134 24.65 -10.55 -0.64
CA LEU A 134 24.81 -9.19 -1.15
C LEU A 134 23.80 -8.19 -0.58
N ARG A 135 22.87 -8.61 0.28
CA ARG A 135 21.85 -7.73 0.87
C ARG A 135 22.43 -6.51 1.60
N PRO A 136 23.53 -6.61 2.38
CA PRO A 136 24.17 -5.44 2.97
C PRO A 136 24.61 -4.39 1.93
N LEU A 137 25.14 -4.86 0.77
CA LEU A 137 25.49 -3.97 -0.33
C LEU A 137 24.25 -3.29 -0.94
N SER A 138 23.16 -4.05 -1.15
CA SER A 138 21.90 -3.50 -1.63
C SER A 138 21.37 -2.41 -0.70
N ARG A 139 21.39 -2.61 0.62
CA ARG A 139 21.02 -1.61 1.63
C ARG A 139 21.92 -0.38 1.57
N ARG A 140 23.22 -0.56 1.37
CA ARG A 140 24.15 0.58 1.21
C ARG A 140 23.83 1.40 -0.05
N ILE A 141 23.58 0.74 -1.18
CA ILE A 141 23.16 1.40 -2.43
C ILE A 141 21.86 2.18 -2.19
N GLU A 142 20.90 1.54 -1.56
CA GLU A 142 19.61 2.15 -1.22
C GLU A 142 19.79 3.40 -0.33
N GLY A 143 20.61 3.30 0.72
CA GLY A 143 20.92 4.41 1.61
C GLY A 143 21.63 5.57 0.90
N VAL A 144 22.54 5.30 -0.03
CA VAL A 144 23.19 6.35 -0.86
C VAL A 144 22.20 7.00 -1.82
N VAL A 145 21.34 6.21 -2.46
CA VAL A 145 20.33 6.75 -3.40
C VAL A 145 19.29 7.60 -2.68
N ASN A 146 18.88 7.20 -1.48
CA ASN A 146 17.78 7.84 -0.74
C ASN A 146 18.24 8.85 0.32
N GLY A 147 19.55 8.95 0.61
CA GLY A 147 20.08 9.70 1.76
C GLY A 147 19.70 11.18 1.82
N ASP A 148 19.61 11.85 0.68
CA ASP A 148 19.29 13.27 0.57
C ASP A 148 17.83 13.55 0.15
N ARG A 149 16.95 12.53 0.29
CA ARG A 149 15.56 12.61 -0.16
C ARG A 149 14.59 12.59 0.98
N THR A 150 13.42 13.18 0.73
CA THR A 150 12.28 13.00 1.64
C THR A 150 11.55 11.72 1.26
N MET A 151 11.61 10.74 2.16
CA MET A 151 10.89 9.47 2.04
C MET A 151 9.52 9.60 2.70
N ILE A 152 8.50 9.06 2.07
CA ILE A 152 7.13 9.09 2.58
C ILE A 152 6.66 7.65 2.77
N ALA A 153 6.12 7.34 3.94
CA ALA A 153 5.43 6.08 4.19
C ALA A 153 3.93 6.34 4.35
N LEU A 154 3.12 5.35 4.01
CA LEU A 154 1.66 5.44 4.08
C LEU A 154 1.11 5.00 5.44
N SER A 155 1.97 4.95 6.47
CA SER A 155 1.67 4.65 7.87
C SER A 155 2.79 5.19 8.77
N GLN A 156 2.49 5.46 10.05
CA GLN A 156 3.49 5.95 11.00
C GLN A 156 4.53 4.86 11.31
N ILE A 157 4.09 3.62 11.56
CA ILE A 157 5.00 2.46 11.77
C ILE A 157 5.93 2.29 10.57
N GLY A 158 5.40 2.45 9.35
CA GLY A 158 6.21 2.45 8.13
C GLY A 158 7.27 3.55 8.14
N ALA A 159 6.91 4.77 8.50
CA ALA A 159 7.84 5.90 8.60
C ALA A 159 8.90 5.66 9.68
N ASP A 160 8.50 5.18 10.85
CA ASP A 160 9.41 4.86 11.95
C ASP A 160 10.40 3.74 11.56
N SER A 161 9.92 2.74 10.81
CA SER A 161 10.76 1.66 10.29
C SER A 161 11.83 2.15 9.30
N ILE A 162 11.47 3.11 8.42
CA ILE A 162 12.43 3.76 7.53
C ILE A 162 13.45 4.54 8.34
N LYS A 163 13.00 5.31 9.32
CA LYS A 163 13.88 6.13 10.16
C LYS A 163 14.86 5.27 10.98
N ALA A 164 14.41 4.11 11.46
CA ALA A 164 15.27 3.17 12.17
C ALA A 164 16.39 2.58 11.29
N VAL A 165 16.09 2.30 10.02
CA VAL A 165 17.07 1.74 9.06
C VAL A 165 17.94 2.83 8.42
N TYR A 166 17.35 4.00 8.14
CA TYR A 166 18.00 5.14 7.48
C TYR A 166 17.91 6.41 8.34
N PRO A 167 18.63 6.51 9.47
CA PRO A 167 18.46 7.58 10.45
C PRO A 167 18.78 8.99 9.93
N ARG A 168 19.52 9.10 8.82
CA ARG A 168 19.85 10.37 8.16
C ARG A 168 18.80 10.85 7.18
N SER A 169 17.87 9.99 6.74
CA SER A 169 16.82 10.34 5.79
C SER A 169 15.77 11.24 6.47
N THR A 170 15.25 12.20 5.71
CA THR A 170 14.02 12.90 6.07
C THR A 170 12.85 11.96 5.76
N VAL A 171 12.00 11.71 6.77
CA VAL A 171 10.88 10.77 6.63
C VAL A 171 9.60 11.46 7.09
N ALA A 172 8.52 11.28 6.33
CA ALA A 172 7.18 11.74 6.68
C ALA A 172 6.19 10.55 6.60
N ALA A 173 5.17 10.57 7.44
CA ALA A 173 4.01 9.70 7.33
C ALA A 173 2.86 10.47 6.68
N VAL A 174 2.19 9.87 5.71
CA VAL A 174 0.97 10.36 5.09
C VAL A 174 -0.01 9.20 5.01
N PRO A 175 -1.28 9.36 5.34
CA PRO A 175 -2.23 8.25 5.30
C PRO A 175 -2.41 7.72 3.88
N HIS A 176 -2.69 6.42 3.76
CA HIS A 176 -3.06 5.81 2.49
C HIS A 176 -4.38 6.41 1.98
N ILE A 177 -4.44 6.77 0.70
CA ILE A 177 -5.66 7.32 0.08
C ILE A 177 -6.79 6.30 0.16
N ILE A 178 -7.94 6.74 0.65
CA ILE A 178 -9.19 5.99 0.59
C ILE A 178 -10.06 6.64 -0.49
N SER A 179 -10.30 5.89 -1.57
CA SER A 179 -11.08 6.35 -2.72
C SER A 179 -12.57 6.46 -2.39
N GLU A 180 -13.28 7.34 -3.09
CA GLU A 180 -14.74 7.37 -3.05
C GLU A 180 -15.33 6.13 -3.71
N ARG A 181 -16.32 5.54 -3.04
CA ARG A 181 -17.10 4.41 -3.54
C ARG A 181 -18.59 4.64 -3.27
N PRO A 182 -19.50 4.02 -4.05
CA PRO A 182 -20.93 4.13 -3.81
C PRO A 182 -21.32 3.79 -2.38
N ARG A 183 -22.39 4.41 -1.89
CA ARG A 183 -23.03 3.95 -0.66
C ARG A 183 -23.78 2.66 -0.94
N LEU A 184 -23.49 1.67 -0.13
CA LEU A 184 -24.14 0.37 -0.14
C LEU A 184 -25.20 0.31 0.97
N ARG A 185 -25.90 -0.82 1.07
CA ARG A 185 -26.84 -1.07 2.17
C ARG A 185 -26.17 -0.90 3.53
N PRO A 186 -26.91 -0.47 4.56
CA PRO A 186 -26.41 -0.48 5.94
C PRO A 186 -25.81 -1.84 6.31
N LEU A 187 -24.75 -1.84 7.09
CA LEU A 187 -24.01 -3.07 7.45
C LEU A 187 -24.93 -4.12 8.10
N THR A 188 -25.89 -3.68 8.91
CA THR A 188 -26.84 -4.54 9.62
C THR A 188 -27.86 -5.21 8.68
N GLU A 189 -28.10 -4.64 7.51
CA GLU A 189 -28.99 -5.20 6.48
C GLU A 189 -28.27 -6.14 5.50
N ARG A 190 -26.92 -6.17 5.55
CA ARG A 190 -26.13 -7.09 4.72
C ARG A 190 -26.22 -8.52 5.25
N PRO A 191 -26.05 -9.53 4.37
CA PRO A 191 -25.97 -10.92 4.80
C PRO A 191 -24.92 -11.11 5.92
N LYS A 192 -25.16 -12.08 6.80
CA LYS A 192 -24.24 -12.45 7.87
C LYS A 192 -23.04 -13.19 7.28
N ALA A 193 -22.19 -12.44 6.60
CA ALA A 193 -21.01 -12.93 5.93
C ALA A 193 -19.82 -12.01 6.18
N VAL A 194 -18.62 -12.58 6.07
CA VAL A 194 -17.35 -11.82 6.11
C VAL A 194 -16.57 -12.03 4.83
N GLY A 195 -15.88 -10.97 4.38
CA GLY A 195 -15.11 -10.95 3.17
C GLY A 195 -13.61 -11.21 3.39
N PHE A 196 -12.99 -11.98 2.51
CA PHE A 196 -11.54 -11.94 2.29
C PHE A 196 -11.32 -11.28 0.94
N PHE A 197 -10.60 -10.15 0.91
CA PHE A 197 -10.46 -9.34 -0.29
C PHE A 197 -9.00 -9.02 -0.61
N GLY A 198 -8.62 -9.18 -1.88
CA GLY A 198 -7.34 -8.74 -2.42
C GLY A 198 -6.59 -9.81 -3.21
N HIS A 199 -5.30 -9.52 -3.52
CA HIS A 199 -4.45 -10.44 -4.26
C HIS A 199 -3.96 -11.59 -3.38
N VAL A 200 -4.00 -12.81 -3.89
CA VAL A 200 -3.51 -14.01 -3.20
C VAL A 200 -1.99 -14.09 -3.32
N TYR A 201 -1.28 -13.87 -2.21
CA TYR A 201 0.14 -14.17 -2.09
C TYR A 201 0.53 -14.40 -0.63
N ARG A 202 1.71 -14.98 -0.40
CA ARG A 202 2.20 -15.33 0.92
C ARG A 202 2.18 -14.14 1.88
N GLY A 203 1.66 -14.34 3.08
CA GLY A 203 1.55 -13.33 4.12
C GLY A 203 0.24 -12.54 4.11
N LYS A 204 -0.65 -12.77 3.12
CA LYS A 204 -2.00 -12.20 3.10
C LYS A 204 -3.01 -13.00 3.92
N GLY A 205 -2.64 -14.19 4.38
CA GLY A 205 -3.43 -15.00 5.31
C GLY A 205 -4.60 -15.77 4.68
N PHE A 206 -4.67 -15.88 3.34
CA PHE A 206 -5.71 -16.71 2.70
C PHE A 206 -5.63 -18.19 3.11
N GLU A 207 -4.47 -18.66 3.54
CA GLU A 207 -4.27 -19.99 4.12
C GLU A 207 -4.99 -20.20 5.47
N GLN A 208 -5.46 -19.12 6.11
CA GLN A 208 -6.23 -19.19 7.35
C GLN A 208 -7.73 -19.44 7.13
N ILE A 209 -8.24 -19.27 5.91
CA ILE A 209 -9.68 -19.36 5.60
C ILE A 209 -10.30 -20.65 6.14
N ALA A 210 -9.70 -21.81 5.82
CA ALA A 210 -10.22 -23.10 6.25
C ALA A 210 -10.18 -23.29 7.79
N ARG A 211 -9.17 -22.71 8.47
CA ARG A 211 -9.08 -22.73 9.94
C ARG A 211 -10.14 -21.86 10.57
N ILE A 212 -10.26 -20.62 10.09
CA ILE A 212 -11.26 -19.65 10.57
C ILE A 212 -12.67 -20.23 10.36
N ARG A 213 -12.96 -20.84 9.18
CA ARG A 213 -14.27 -21.43 8.90
C ARG A 213 -14.68 -22.49 9.93
N ARG A 214 -13.74 -23.33 10.37
CA ARG A 214 -14.03 -24.38 11.36
C ARG A 214 -14.43 -23.85 12.75
N GLU A 215 -14.02 -22.63 13.05
CA GLU A 215 -14.28 -21.95 14.32
C GLU A 215 -15.53 -21.04 14.26
N LEU A 216 -16.07 -20.78 13.05
CA LEU A 216 -17.24 -19.92 12.87
C LEU A 216 -18.54 -20.72 12.97
N PRO A 217 -19.64 -20.12 13.49
CA PRO A 217 -20.99 -20.68 13.40
C PRO A 217 -21.41 -20.95 11.95
N ASP A 218 -22.35 -21.88 11.77
CA ASP A 218 -22.80 -22.30 10.43
C ASP A 218 -23.52 -21.19 9.65
N ASP A 219 -24.12 -20.25 10.34
CA ASP A 219 -24.83 -19.10 9.77
C ASP A 219 -23.92 -17.95 9.31
N VAL A 220 -22.62 -18.02 9.60
CA VAL A 220 -21.62 -17.04 9.14
C VAL A 220 -20.90 -17.58 7.91
N VAL A 221 -21.08 -16.93 6.76
CA VAL A 221 -20.44 -17.32 5.48
C VAL A 221 -19.16 -16.52 5.26
N ILE A 222 -18.12 -17.16 4.72
CA ILE A 222 -16.91 -16.51 4.23
C ILE A 222 -17.02 -16.33 2.71
N ARG A 223 -16.88 -15.10 2.22
CA ARG A 223 -16.81 -14.76 0.79
C ARG A 223 -15.41 -14.31 0.43
N VAL A 224 -14.87 -14.82 -0.67
CA VAL A 224 -13.47 -14.63 -1.04
C VAL A 224 -13.39 -14.00 -2.43
N ALA A 225 -12.87 -12.78 -2.52
CA ALA A 225 -12.77 -12.05 -3.78
C ALA A 225 -11.37 -11.42 -4.00
N GLY A 226 -11.00 -11.28 -5.26
CA GLY A 226 -9.75 -10.65 -5.70
C GLY A 226 -8.93 -11.54 -6.63
N ARG A 227 -7.84 -11.00 -7.17
CA ARG A 227 -7.00 -11.70 -8.16
C ARG A 227 -6.24 -12.87 -7.54
N GLY A 228 -6.30 -14.03 -8.16
CA GLY A 228 -5.69 -15.27 -7.69
C GLY A 228 -6.58 -16.09 -6.77
N THR A 229 -7.76 -15.58 -6.35
CA THR A 229 -8.70 -16.32 -5.49
C THR A 229 -9.40 -17.43 -6.26
N GLU A 230 -9.48 -17.34 -7.57
CA GLU A 230 -10.00 -18.40 -8.45
C GLU A 230 -9.23 -19.72 -8.37
N ALA A 231 -7.99 -19.69 -7.86
CA ALA A 231 -7.17 -20.87 -7.61
C ALA A 231 -7.42 -21.51 -6.23
N LEU A 232 -8.22 -20.87 -5.38
CA LEU A 232 -8.56 -21.38 -4.05
C LEU A 232 -9.73 -22.35 -4.13
N THR A 233 -9.77 -23.27 -3.19
CA THR A 233 -10.87 -24.25 -3.09
C THR A 233 -11.94 -23.72 -2.12
N GLY A 234 -13.16 -23.58 -2.61
CA GLY A 234 -14.33 -23.34 -1.78
C GLY A 234 -14.76 -24.58 -1.00
N GLY A 235 -15.79 -24.45 -0.18
CA GLY A 235 -16.34 -25.55 0.62
C GLY A 235 -17.57 -25.11 1.43
N PRO A 236 -18.08 -25.94 2.32
CA PRO A 236 -19.22 -25.58 3.17
C PRO A 236 -18.96 -24.28 3.93
N GLY A 237 -19.80 -23.25 3.69
CA GLY A 237 -19.67 -21.94 4.28
C GLY A 237 -18.51 -21.07 3.74
N VAL A 238 -17.86 -21.47 2.61
CA VAL A 238 -16.83 -20.69 1.93
C VAL A 238 -17.18 -20.55 0.44
N GLU A 239 -17.46 -19.35 0.02
CA GLU A 239 -17.82 -18.98 -1.37
C GLU A 239 -16.64 -18.28 -2.05
N ILE A 240 -16.12 -18.85 -3.12
CA ILE A 240 -15.08 -18.20 -3.95
C ILE A 240 -15.78 -17.37 -5.04
N VAL A 241 -15.69 -16.06 -4.91
CA VAL A 241 -16.27 -15.10 -5.87
C VAL A 241 -15.34 -14.89 -7.06
N GLY A 242 -14.02 -14.94 -6.84
CA GLY A 242 -13.02 -14.71 -7.87
C GLY A 242 -12.62 -13.23 -7.99
N PRO A 243 -11.95 -12.85 -9.10
CA PRO A 243 -11.62 -11.47 -9.38
C PRO A 243 -12.87 -10.60 -9.53
N VAL A 244 -12.87 -9.42 -8.90
CA VAL A 244 -13.99 -8.47 -8.96
C VAL A 244 -13.45 -7.07 -9.26
N ASP A 245 -14.23 -6.31 -10.04
CA ASP A 245 -14.05 -4.88 -10.29
C ASP A 245 -15.40 -4.21 -10.56
N GLY A 246 -15.46 -2.87 -10.50
CA GLY A 246 -16.66 -2.10 -10.77
C GLY A 246 -17.89 -2.60 -10.01
N ALA A 247 -18.99 -2.86 -10.71
CA ALA A 247 -20.25 -3.31 -10.12
C ALA A 247 -20.13 -4.67 -9.40
N ALA A 248 -19.23 -5.56 -9.82
CA ALA A 248 -18.99 -6.83 -9.14
C ALA A 248 -18.28 -6.63 -7.79
N GLU A 249 -17.36 -5.65 -7.71
CA GLU A 249 -16.73 -5.24 -6.46
C GLU A 249 -17.76 -4.60 -5.51
N ASP A 250 -18.62 -3.72 -6.04
CA ASP A 250 -19.72 -3.12 -5.26
C ASP A 250 -20.64 -4.21 -4.66
N ALA A 251 -21.03 -5.20 -5.48
CA ALA A 251 -21.86 -6.33 -5.06
C ALA A 251 -21.17 -7.21 -4.01
N PHE A 252 -19.85 -7.43 -4.13
CA PHE A 252 -19.09 -8.15 -3.12
C PHE A 252 -19.14 -7.44 -1.77
N PHE A 253 -18.81 -6.14 -1.73
CA PHE A 253 -18.83 -5.38 -0.47
C PHE A 253 -20.24 -5.22 0.10
N ASP A 254 -21.29 -5.14 -0.75
CA ASP A 254 -22.68 -5.13 -0.30
C ASP A 254 -23.14 -6.46 0.31
N SER A 255 -22.39 -7.52 0.10
CA SER A 255 -22.72 -8.87 0.56
C SER A 255 -22.01 -9.29 1.83
N VAL A 256 -21.18 -8.42 2.45
CA VAL A 256 -20.40 -8.76 3.66
C VAL A 256 -20.54 -7.68 4.72
N ARG A 257 -20.59 -8.07 6.00
CA ARG A 257 -20.66 -7.15 7.16
C ARG A 257 -19.30 -6.61 7.58
N ALA A 258 -18.22 -7.39 7.35
CA ALA A 258 -16.85 -7.01 7.66
C ALA A 258 -15.88 -7.70 6.71
N VAL A 259 -14.65 -7.18 6.59
CA VAL A 259 -13.55 -7.81 5.85
C VAL A 259 -12.50 -8.32 6.82
N VAL A 260 -12.06 -9.56 6.61
CA VAL A 260 -11.02 -10.21 7.42
C VAL A 260 -9.66 -10.04 6.74
N ILE A 261 -8.68 -9.51 7.47
CA ILE A 261 -7.33 -9.23 6.96
C ILE A 261 -6.31 -9.91 7.88
N PRO A 262 -6.13 -11.23 7.75
CA PRO A 262 -5.31 -12.03 8.66
C PRO A 262 -3.84 -12.04 8.23
N TYR A 263 -3.24 -10.84 8.04
CA TYR A 263 -1.86 -10.76 7.59
C TYR A 263 -0.92 -11.42 8.59
N GLY A 264 0.12 -12.03 8.04
CA GLY A 264 1.17 -12.68 8.79
C GLY A 264 2.54 -12.48 8.14
N LYS A 265 3.55 -13.07 8.74
CA LYS A 265 4.95 -12.91 8.30
C LYS A 265 5.15 -13.35 6.86
N ARG A 266 5.44 -12.40 5.99
CA ARG A 266 5.70 -12.64 4.56
C ARG A 266 7.08 -13.25 4.33
N HIS A 267 8.09 -12.76 5.05
CA HIS A 267 9.48 -13.18 4.94
C HIS A 267 10.03 -13.51 6.33
N PHE A 268 10.74 -14.63 6.46
CA PHE A 268 11.33 -15.01 7.74
C PHE A 268 12.59 -14.19 8.10
N TYR A 269 13.14 -13.46 7.14
CA TYR A 269 14.41 -12.73 7.24
C TYR A 269 14.26 -11.21 7.21
N ALA A 270 13.08 -10.70 6.97
CA ALA A 270 12.82 -9.25 6.93
C ALA A 270 11.37 -8.95 7.31
N GLU A 271 11.20 -7.97 8.16
CA GLU A 271 9.90 -7.38 8.43
C GLU A 271 9.66 -6.22 7.48
N THR A 272 8.43 -6.10 7.02
CA THR A 272 7.97 -4.98 6.20
C THR A 272 6.63 -4.49 6.73
N TYR A 273 6.38 -3.20 6.59
CA TYR A 273 5.22 -2.52 7.15
C TYR A 273 4.39 -1.83 6.05
N PRO A 274 3.98 -2.54 5.00
CA PRO A 274 3.19 -1.96 3.93
C PRO A 274 1.82 -1.53 4.45
N ALA A 275 1.36 -0.35 4.03
CA ALA A 275 -0.04 0.00 4.18
C ALA A 275 -0.92 -0.97 3.36
N SER A 276 -2.09 -1.30 3.89
CA SER A 276 -2.94 -2.32 3.27
C SER A 276 -3.94 -1.72 2.30
N GLY A 277 -3.78 -2.00 1.00
CA GLY A 277 -4.79 -1.70 0.00
C GLY A 277 -6.14 -2.38 0.29
N SER A 278 -6.14 -3.59 0.88
CA SER A 278 -7.39 -4.27 1.27
C SER A 278 -8.13 -3.52 2.38
N VAL A 279 -7.40 -2.90 3.34
CA VAL A 279 -7.99 -1.99 4.33
C VAL A 279 -8.59 -0.77 3.64
N ALA A 280 -7.83 -0.11 2.76
CA ALA A 280 -8.31 1.08 2.06
C ALA A 280 -9.56 0.79 1.22
N HIS A 281 -9.62 -0.33 0.50
CA HIS A 281 -10.81 -0.77 -0.23
C HIS A 281 -11.99 -1.05 0.70
N SER A 282 -11.78 -1.77 1.79
CA SER A 282 -12.83 -2.08 2.76
C SER A 282 -13.45 -0.80 3.32
N MET A 283 -12.60 0.13 3.74
CA MET A 283 -13.04 1.42 4.30
C MET A 283 -13.68 2.33 3.25
N ALA A 284 -13.26 2.26 1.97
CA ALA A 284 -13.92 2.97 0.88
C ALA A 284 -15.41 2.59 0.75
N TYR A 285 -15.73 1.31 1.00
CA TYR A 285 -17.10 0.79 1.05
C TYR A 285 -17.77 0.86 2.43
N ARG A 286 -17.17 1.61 3.36
CA ARG A 286 -17.70 1.77 4.75
C ARG A 286 -17.83 0.44 5.47
N THR A 287 -16.99 -0.53 5.12
CA THR A 287 -17.01 -1.87 5.68
C THR A 287 -15.87 -2.01 6.70
N PRO A 288 -16.17 -2.33 7.97
CA PRO A 288 -15.16 -2.48 9.00
C PRO A 288 -14.26 -3.68 8.72
N VAL A 289 -13.08 -3.68 9.34
CA VAL A 289 -12.12 -4.76 9.19
C VAL A 289 -11.89 -5.50 10.51
N VAL A 290 -11.72 -6.83 10.41
CA VAL A 290 -11.17 -7.66 11.49
C VAL A 290 -9.79 -8.08 11.04
N CYS A 291 -8.74 -7.69 11.75
CA CYS A 291 -7.38 -7.91 11.29
C CYS A 291 -6.43 -8.34 12.42
N THR A 292 -5.30 -8.90 12.04
CA THR A 292 -4.17 -9.11 12.94
C THR A 292 -3.44 -7.79 13.18
N ASP A 293 -2.59 -7.74 14.21
CA ASP A 293 -1.70 -6.59 14.48
C ASP A 293 -0.38 -6.64 13.69
N TYR A 294 -0.34 -7.38 12.57
CA TYR A 294 0.88 -7.54 11.79
C TYR A 294 1.20 -6.29 10.95
N GLY A 295 2.43 -5.80 11.06
CA GLY A 295 2.92 -4.68 10.26
C GLY A 295 2.15 -3.39 10.52
N ALA A 296 1.77 -2.67 9.47
CA ALA A 296 1.01 -1.42 9.59
C ALA A 296 -0.44 -1.60 10.10
N LEU A 297 -0.96 -2.83 10.16
CA LEU A 297 -2.28 -3.09 10.75
C LEU A 297 -2.29 -2.82 12.26
N ALA A 298 -1.13 -2.83 12.92
CA ALA A 298 -1.01 -2.52 14.35
C ALA A 298 -1.34 -1.04 14.70
N GLU A 299 -1.41 -0.15 13.72
CA GLU A 299 -1.85 1.24 13.92
C GLU A 299 -3.38 1.40 13.95
N LEU A 300 -4.09 0.39 13.48
CA LEU A 300 -5.54 0.43 13.44
C LEU A 300 -6.12 0.11 14.83
N ASP A 301 -7.30 0.61 15.07
CA ASP A 301 -8.07 0.37 16.30
C ASP A 301 -9.57 0.50 16.03
N GLU A 302 -10.39 0.41 17.06
CA GLU A 302 -11.84 0.56 16.94
C GLU A 302 -12.24 1.95 16.41
N ARG A 303 -11.48 3.02 16.72
CA ARG A 303 -11.74 4.38 16.23
C ARG A 303 -11.49 4.52 14.73
N THR A 304 -10.66 3.68 14.17
CA THR A 304 -10.44 3.58 12.72
C THR A 304 -11.41 2.61 12.04
N GLY A 305 -12.31 1.99 12.80
CA GLY A 305 -13.25 0.98 12.31
C GLY A 305 -12.61 -0.40 12.10
N ALA A 306 -11.56 -0.71 12.86
CA ALA A 306 -10.86 -1.97 12.80
C ALA A 306 -10.89 -2.70 14.17
N LEU A 307 -11.28 -3.96 14.16
CA LEU A 307 -11.13 -4.85 15.30
C LEU A 307 -9.82 -5.62 15.16
N VAL A 308 -8.81 -5.18 15.92
CA VAL A 308 -7.45 -5.69 15.82
C VAL A 308 -7.21 -6.84 16.81
N VAL A 309 -6.84 -7.99 16.29
CA VAL A 309 -6.46 -9.19 17.06
C VAL A 309 -4.94 -9.20 17.24
N ARG A 310 -4.48 -9.14 18.49
CA ARG A 310 -3.07 -9.28 18.82
C ARG A 310 -2.64 -10.72 18.71
N ILE A 311 -1.68 -11.00 17.82
CA ILE A 311 -1.25 -12.38 17.53
C ILE A 311 -0.05 -12.82 18.36
N GLY A 312 0.86 -11.92 18.78
CA GLY A 312 2.03 -12.26 19.59
C GLY A 312 2.73 -13.55 19.15
N ASP A 313 2.92 -14.48 20.07
CA ASP A 313 3.52 -15.80 19.83
C ASP A 313 2.49 -16.91 19.49
N GLN A 314 1.26 -16.53 19.13
CA GLN A 314 0.21 -17.49 18.78
C GLN A 314 0.58 -18.31 17.54
N ASN A 315 0.27 -19.60 17.59
CA ASN A 315 0.34 -20.46 16.40
C ASN A 315 -0.86 -20.23 15.47
N ALA A 316 -0.83 -20.82 14.28
CA ALA A 316 -1.84 -20.59 13.24
C ALA A 316 -3.27 -20.97 13.66
N GLU A 317 -3.45 -22.01 14.49
CA GLU A 317 -4.79 -22.41 14.99
C GLU A 317 -5.29 -21.41 16.05
N GLN A 318 -4.42 -20.96 16.94
CA GLN A 318 -4.76 -19.94 17.94
C GLN A 318 -5.12 -18.60 17.29
N VAL A 319 -4.38 -18.18 16.26
CA VAL A 319 -4.69 -16.98 15.47
C VAL A 319 -6.06 -17.12 14.80
N ALA A 320 -6.35 -18.27 14.18
CA ALA A 320 -7.64 -18.51 13.54
C ALA A 320 -8.79 -18.46 14.55
N SER A 321 -8.63 -19.10 15.73
CA SER A 321 -9.63 -19.05 16.79
C SER A 321 -9.86 -17.63 17.33
N SER A 322 -8.79 -16.87 17.52
CA SER A 322 -8.89 -15.46 17.96
C SER A 322 -9.61 -14.59 16.95
N LEU A 323 -9.30 -14.75 15.65
CA LEU A 323 -9.99 -14.05 14.56
C LEU A 323 -11.46 -14.46 14.47
N ALA A 324 -11.78 -15.74 14.58
CA ALA A 324 -13.17 -16.23 14.56
C ALA A 324 -14.00 -15.62 15.71
N LYS A 325 -13.47 -15.57 16.91
CA LYS A 325 -14.11 -14.91 18.06
C LYS A 325 -14.36 -13.43 17.81
N ALA A 326 -13.36 -12.72 17.26
CA ALA A 326 -13.47 -11.33 16.89
C ALA A 326 -14.54 -11.11 15.79
N ILE A 327 -14.58 -11.97 14.77
CA ILE A 327 -15.59 -11.93 13.71
C ILE A 327 -16.99 -12.05 14.33
N VAL A 328 -17.24 -13.10 15.11
CA VAL A 328 -18.55 -13.35 15.74
C VAL A 328 -18.96 -12.18 16.62
N SER A 329 -18.04 -11.64 17.44
CA SER A 329 -18.33 -10.53 18.33
C SER A 329 -18.70 -9.23 17.61
N LEU A 330 -18.34 -9.11 16.32
CA LEU A 330 -18.68 -7.94 15.50
C LEU A 330 -19.94 -8.18 14.65
N VAL A 331 -20.05 -9.35 13.99
CA VAL A 331 -21.12 -9.56 13.02
C VAL A 331 -22.45 -9.98 13.67
N ASP A 332 -22.45 -10.39 14.93
CA ASP A 332 -23.63 -10.77 15.70
C ASP A 332 -24.21 -9.63 16.54
N ASP A 333 -23.50 -8.53 16.68
CA ASP A 333 -23.92 -7.36 17.44
C ASP A 333 -24.21 -6.19 16.47
N ASP A 334 -25.46 -5.99 16.12
CA ASP A 334 -25.89 -4.95 15.19
C ASP A 334 -25.57 -3.54 15.71
N GLN A 335 -25.61 -3.31 17.03
CA GLN A 335 -25.27 -2.01 17.62
C GLN A 335 -23.77 -1.73 17.46
N ARG A 336 -22.93 -2.70 17.80
CA ARG A 336 -21.48 -2.62 17.63
C ARG A 336 -21.10 -2.47 16.16
N LEU A 337 -21.73 -3.23 15.28
CA LEU A 337 -21.49 -3.16 13.83
C LEU A 337 -21.82 -1.78 13.27
N ALA A 338 -22.93 -1.18 13.70
CA ALA A 338 -23.31 0.19 13.32
C ALA A 338 -22.34 1.24 13.87
N GLU A 339 -21.79 1.04 15.09
CA GLU A 339 -20.77 1.90 15.67
C GLU A 339 -19.46 1.84 14.85
N PHE A 340 -18.97 0.64 14.52
CA PHE A 340 -17.81 0.46 13.65
C PHE A 340 -18.02 1.11 12.28
N GLY A 341 -19.23 1.02 11.70
CA GLY A 341 -19.59 1.71 10.46
C GLY A 341 -19.42 3.24 10.55
N ARG A 342 -19.78 3.87 11.69
CA ARG A 342 -19.54 5.30 11.91
C ARG A 342 -18.04 5.62 12.04
N HIS A 343 -17.29 4.80 12.71
CA HIS A 343 -15.83 4.96 12.84
C HIS A 343 -15.12 4.84 11.48
N VAL A 344 -15.51 3.85 10.67
CA VAL A 344 -14.99 3.71 9.29
C VAL A 344 -15.29 4.96 8.46
N GLU A 345 -16.53 5.52 8.54
CA GLU A 345 -16.86 6.73 7.80
C GLU A 345 -15.99 7.92 8.21
N ALA A 346 -15.77 8.11 9.52
CA ALA A 346 -14.90 9.18 10.02
C ALA A 346 -13.43 8.99 9.56
N TYR A 347 -12.93 7.76 9.61
CA TYR A 347 -11.56 7.46 9.15
C TYR A 347 -11.41 7.61 7.63
N ARG A 348 -12.40 7.15 6.86
CA ARG A 348 -12.47 7.34 5.41
C ARG A 348 -12.39 8.81 5.03
N GLU A 349 -13.14 9.66 5.72
CA GLU A 349 -13.11 11.11 5.48
C GLU A 349 -11.75 11.71 5.81
N ALA A 350 -11.13 11.30 6.92
CA ALA A 350 -9.79 11.75 7.31
C ALA A 350 -8.68 11.33 6.31
N CYS A 351 -8.88 10.21 5.60
CA CYS A 351 -7.97 9.67 4.58
C CYS A 351 -8.48 9.89 3.15
N SER A 352 -9.46 10.77 2.95
CA SER A 352 -10.02 11.11 1.63
C SER A 352 -8.97 11.72 0.70
N GLY A 353 -9.21 11.67 -0.61
CA GLY A 353 -8.32 12.26 -1.61
C GLY A 353 -7.90 13.69 -1.28
N PRO A 354 -8.84 14.63 -1.01
CA PRO A 354 -8.50 16.02 -0.64
C PRO A 354 -7.60 16.11 0.59
N ARG A 355 -7.90 15.36 1.66
CA ARG A 355 -7.10 15.36 2.90
C ARG A 355 -5.70 14.79 2.69
N THR A 356 -5.60 13.74 1.89
CA THR A 356 -4.30 13.15 1.52
C THR A 356 -3.50 14.10 0.62
N ALA A 357 -4.14 14.78 -0.34
CA ALA A 357 -3.51 15.82 -1.14
C ALA A 357 -2.94 16.95 -0.27
N GLU A 358 -3.71 17.45 0.71
CA GLU A 358 -3.24 18.44 1.67
C GLU A 358 -2.01 17.94 2.46
N ALA A 359 -2.02 16.68 2.89
CA ALA A 359 -0.91 16.10 3.64
C ALA A 359 0.37 16.00 2.79
N PHE A 360 0.28 15.51 1.55
CA PHE A 360 1.40 15.51 0.62
C PHE A 360 1.87 16.94 0.30
N GLY A 361 0.93 17.88 0.07
CA GLY A 361 1.21 19.28 -0.17
C GLY A 361 2.03 19.92 0.94
N ARG A 362 1.70 19.64 2.21
CA ARG A 362 2.50 20.09 3.36
C ARG A 362 3.94 19.54 3.32
N VAL A 363 4.10 18.23 3.09
CA VAL A 363 5.43 17.61 3.01
C VAL A 363 6.28 18.25 1.90
N TRP A 364 5.71 18.47 0.72
CA TRP A 364 6.42 19.09 -0.39
C TRP A 364 6.77 20.56 -0.12
N THR A 365 5.83 21.34 0.41
CA THR A 365 6.04 22.74 0.75
C THR A 365 7.14 22.91 1.80
N GLU A 366 7.12 22.08 2.86
CA GLU A 366 8.17 22.09 3.88
C GLU A 366 9.55 21.71 3.33
N MET A 367 9.60 20.70 2.46
CA MET A 367 10.84 20.28 1.81
C MET A 367 11.40 21.41 0.93
N LEU A 368 10.58 22.02 0.10
CA LEU A 368 10.99 23.10 -0.80
C LEU A 368 11.44 24.34 -0.04
N THR A 369 10.76 24.67 1.07
CA THR A 369 11.15 25.78 1.95
C THR A 369 12.54 25.56 2.57
N ARG A 370 12.82 24.33 3.05
CA ARG A 370 14.14 23.96 3.59
C ARG A 370 15.25 24.07 2.54
N THR A 371 14.97 23.63 1.33
CA THR A 371 15.95 23.69 0.22
C THR A 371 16.28 25.13 -0.15
N ALA A 372 15.28 26.03 -0.15
CA ALA A 372 15.47 27.45 -0.45
C ALA A 372 16.29 28.23 0.60
N VAL A 373 16.30 27.79 1.85
CA VAL A 373 17.07 28.40 2.94
C VAL A 373 18.54 27.93 2.95
N SER A 374 18.82 26.79 2.32
CA SER A 374 20.16 26.17 2.30
C SER A 374 21.02 26.60 1.11
N VAL A 375 20.50 27.44 0.20
CA VAL A 375 21.16 28.07 -0.94
C VAL A 375 21.41 29.53 -0.62
#